data_17eb66e95a6678437154ee05aa29770e
#
_entry.id   17eb66e95a6678437154ee05aa29770e
#
_cell.length_a   1.000
_cell.length_b   1.000
_cell.length_c   1.000
_cell.angle_alpha   90.00
_cell.angle_beta   90.00
_cell.angle_gamma   90.00
#
_symmetry.space_group_name_H-M   'P 1'
#
loop_
_entity.id
_entity.type
_entity.pdbx_description
1 polymer ?
#
loop_
_entity_poly.entity_id
_entity_poly.type
_entity_poly.pdbx_seq_one_letter_code
_entity_poly.pdbx_strand_id
1 'polypeptide(L)'
;MSKTWFTGCCAPLMLLVFAGMTTVALAQGDEFSVLYKFQPPDPSTGASPLGSQPDSRPVLGRDHAIYGMTLDGGSNGTGVIYRFDLESHQYTLLHTFGALDSNGKNSDGVFPGAALTRGPGDVFYGMAQFGGQNGNGTIFKITRSGEFSILHTFSALDANARNADGASPLRTIVVVPNGNLYGTTRIGGENTCGELPFPNGCGVAWMIDGGGTFHVLHQFTPAEGHAASLLLAQDGLFYGCAVWPNTSLPNGQPLPSGILYRMGPSGDHFEVLYIFTQTNSSGENVDGAECYEPLVEAKPDVFYGTTRLGGVNGNGVVFRFSLSNPDAVDVLHEFSATTNGENLDGANPYARLILGDDGTMYSTASNGGTNGNGVVYSISPDGDFHVLHTFSATNPTTGANRDGAVTDFGVILDSDNFLIGTAALGGRGSSAGLGNSGGALYRLVVEER
;
A
#
# COMPACT_ATOMS: atom_id res chain seq x y z
N MET A 1 -61.53 -22.86 -79.34
CA MET A 1 -62.30 -23.70 -78.39
C MET A 1 -61.32 -24.33 -77.42
N SER A 2 -61.35 -23.92 -76.20
CA SER A 2 -61.01 -24.67 -75.04
C SER A 2 -60.48 -23.79 -73.92
N LYS A 3 -61.11 -23.97 -72.85
CA LYS A 3 -60.98 -23.16 -71.61
C LYS A 3 -59.74 -23.42 -70.85
N THR A 4 -59.06 -22.42 -70.44
CA THR A 4 -58.03 -22.37 -69.45
C THR A 4 -58.60 -22.30 -68.04
N TRP A 5 -58.20 -23.18 -67.15
CA TRP A 5 -58.48 -23.08 -65.70
C TRP A 5 -57.23 -22.67 -64.96
N PHE A 6 -57.30 -21.55 -64.25
CA PHE A 6 -56.33 -21.11 -63.25
C PHE A 6 -56.59 -21.86 -61.93
N THR A 7 -55.56 -22.54 -61.38
CA THR A 7 -55.54 -22.98 -60.00
C THR A 7 -54.59 -22.11 -59.25
N GLY A 8 -55.12 -21.30 -58.35
CA GLY A 8 -54.38 -20.46 -57.46
C GLY A 8 -53.80 -21.32 -56.33
N CYS A 9 -52.48 -21.24 -56.12
CA CYS A 9 -51.78 -21.80 -54.98
C CYS A 9 -51.69 -20.74 -53.90
N CYS A 10 -52.45 -20.91 -52.80
CA CYS A 10 -52.28 -20.12 -51.57
C CYS A 10 -51.05 -20.61 -50.83
N ALA A 11 -50.04 -19.82 -50.79
CA ALA A 11 -48.91 -20.02 -49.84
C ALA A 11 -49.31 -19.43 -48.47
N PRO A 12 -49.10 -20.14 -47.36
CA PRO A 12 -49.34 -19.58 -46.05
C PRO A 12 -48.23 -18.58 -45.70
N LEU A 13 -48.63 -17.38 -45.34
CA LEU A 13 -47.81 -16.32 -44.80
C LEU A 13 -47.35 -16.77 -43.41
N MET A 14 -46.11 -17.21 -43.29
CA MET A 14 -45.48 -17.50 -42.01
C MET A 14 -45.11 -16.18 -41.33
N LEU A 15 -45.90 -15.81 -40.33
CA LEU A 15 -45.65 -14.65 -39.47
C LEU A 15 -44.47 -15.03 -38.55
N LEU A 16 -43.26 -14.57 -38.87
CA LEU A 16 -42.14 -14.59 -37.98
C LEU A 16 -42.39 -13.58 -36.87
N VAL A 17 -42.86 -14.08 -35.73
CA VAL A 17 -42.84 -13.34 -34.47
C VAL A 17 -41.39 -13.28 -34.01
N PHE A 18 -40.71 -12.18 -34.29
CA PHE A 18 -39.49 -11.84 -33.57
C PHE A 18 -39.88 -11.55 -32.11
N ALA A 19 -39.74 -12.54 -31.26
CA ALA A 19 -39.64 -12.30 -29.82
C ALA A 19 -38.40 -11.46 -29.60
N GLY A 20 -38.56 -10.15 -29.47
CA GLY A 20 -37.55 -9.25 -28.98
C GLY A 20 -37.19 -9.76 -27.60
N MET A 21 -36.07 -10.51 -27.45
CA MET A 21 -35.37 -10.59 -26.20
C MET A 21 -34.87 -9.19 -25.90
N THR A 22 -35.67 -8.42 -25.16
CA THR A 22 -35.16 -7.35 -24.36
C THR A 22 -34.22 -8.04 -23.37
N THR A 23 -32.92 -8.05 -23.67
CA THR A 23 -31.90 -8.17 -22.64
C THR A 23 -32.22 -7.01 -21.69
N VAL A 24 -32.87 -7.33 -20.57
CA VAL A 24 -32.82 -6.50 -19.40
C VAL A 24 -31.32 -6.50 -19.08
N ALA A 25 -30.64 -5.41 -19.44
CA ALA A 25 -29.39 -5.09 -18.85
C ALA A 25 -29.71 -5.06 -17.35
N LEU A 26 -29.34 -6.12 -16.63
CA LEU A 26 -29.22 -6.04 -15.19
C LEU A 26 -28.41 -4.77 -14.97
N ALA A 27 -28.97 -3.82 -14.27
CA ALA A 27 -28.23 -2.68 -13.79
C ALA A 27 -26.96 -3.28 -13.17
N GLN A 28 -25.80 -2.96 -13.75
CA GLN A 28 -24.50 -3.32 -13.24
C GLN A 28 -24.54 -2.87 -11.79
N GLY A 29 -24.72 -3.82 -10.85
CA GLY A 29 -24.70 -3.55 -9.44
C GLY A 29 -23.33 -2.91 -9.19
N ASP A 30 -23.32 -1.80 -8.48
CA ASP A 30 -22.13 -0.96 -8.31
C ASP A 30 -20.93 -1.85 -8.02
N GLU A 31 -20.09 -2.09 -9.04
CA GLU A 31 -18.83 -2.84 -8.94
C GLU A 31 -17.92 -2.22 -7.87
N PHE A 32 -18.10 -0.91 -7.62
CA PHE A 32 -17.39 -0.12 -6.62
C PHE A 32 -18.38 0.51 -5.62
N SER A 33 -18.09 0.39 -4.33
CA SER A 33 -18.89 1.03 -3.27
C SER A 33 -17.99 1.62 -2.17
N VAL A 34 -18.39 2.79 -1.66
CA VAL A 34 -17.76 3.41 -0.51
C VAL A 34 -18.44 2.89 0.75
N LEU A 35 -17.66 2.21 1.59
CA LEU A 35 -18.13 1.66 2.87
C LEU A 35 -18.19 2.72 3.96
N TYR A 36 -17.18 3.60 4.01
CA TYR A 36 -17.10 4.67 4.99
C TYR A 36 -16.35 5.89 4.46
N LYS A 37 -16.85 7.10 4.76
CA LYS A 37 -16.19 8.37 4.48
C LYS A 37 -15.74 9.01 5.77
N PHE A 38 -14.43 9.14 5.93
CA PHE A 38 -13.86 9.78 7.09
C PHE A 38 -14.16 11.28 7.09
N GLN A 39 -14.24 11.88 8.28
CA GLN A 39 -14.37 13.32 8.41
C GLN A 39 -13.03 13.99 8.13
N PRO A 40 -13.02 15.15 7.46
CA PRO A 40 -11.78 15.93 7.35
C PRO A 40 -11.29 16.36 8.74
N PRO A 41 -9.98 16.52 8.93
CA PRO A 41 -9.45 17.07 10.15
C PRO A 41 -9.83 18.55 10.28
N ASP A 42 -10.01 19.00 11.50
CA ASP A 42 -10.17 20.44 11.79
C ASP A 42 -8.88 21.18 11.39
N PRO A 43 -8.94 22.21 10.55
CA PRO A 43 -7.74 22.86 10.01
C PRO A 43 -6.85 23.53 11.06
N SER A 44 -7.39 23.83 12.25
CA SER A 44 -6.67 24.51 13.32
C SER A 44 -6.07 23.57 14.35
N THR A 45 -6.70 22.43 14.59
CA THR A 45 -6.32 21.48 15.63
C THR A 45 -5.85 20.13 15.09
N GLY A 46 -6.12 19.81 13.82
CA GLY A 46 -5.92 18.49 13.25
C GLY A 46 -6.92 17.44 13.74
N ALA A 47 -7.82 17.79 14.66
CA ALA A 47 -8.72 16.84 15.28
C ALA A 47 -9.83 16.39 14.32
N SER A 48 -10.10 15.10 14.31
CA SER A 48 -11.28 14.46 13.73
C SER A 48 -11.62 13.26 14.62
N PRO A 49 -12.71 13.28 15.41
CA PRO A 49 -12.92 12.33 16.49
C PRO A 49 -12.81 10.85 16.09
N LEU A 50 -13.18 10.52 14.87
CA LEU A 50 -13.13 9.14 14.34
C LEU A 50 -11.96 8.91 13.38
N GLY A 51 -10.94 9.77 13.39
CA GLY A 51 -9.82 9.70 12.48
C GLY A 51 -10.07 10.34 11.12
N SER A 52 -9.01 10.61 10.39
CA SER A 52 -9.01 11.13 9.01
C SER A 52 -7.77 10.64 8.28
N GLN A 53 -7.81 10.68 6.96
CA GLN A 53 -6.71 10.21 6.12
C GLN A 53 -6.33 8.76 6.46
N PRO A 54 -7.16 7.77 6.05
CA PRO A 54 -6.89 6.35 6.28
C PRO A 54 -5.74 5.90 5.37
N ASP A 55 -4.53 6.25 5.77
CA ASP A 55 -3.30 6.03 5.04
C ASP A 55 -2.60 4.75 5.52
N SER A 56 -3.34 3.67 5.48
CA SER A 56 -2.86 2.32 5.80
C SER A 56 -3.67 1.27 5.08
N ARG A 57 -3.01 0.18 4.65
CA ARG A 57 -3.74 -0.95 4.09
C ARG A 57 -4.63 -1.57 5.18
N PRO A 58 -5.92 -1.79 4.91
CA PRO A 58 -6.81 -2.46 5.85
C PRO A 58 -6.39 -3.91 6.08
N VAL A 59 -6.83 -4.51 7.19
CA VAL A 59 -6.66 -5.94 7.47
C VAL A 59 -7.98 -6.55 7.87
N LEU A 60 -8.29 -7.72 7.32
CA LEU A 60 -9.50 -8.47 7.64
C LEU A 60 -9.30 -9.30 8.90
N GLY A 61 -10.13 -9.09 9.92
CA GLY A 61 -10.23 -9.92 11.12
C GLY A 61 -10.96 -11.24 10.84
N ARG A 62 -10.85 -12.20 11.77
CA ARG A 62 -11.62 -13.46 11.70
C ARG A 62 -13.10 -13.27 12.00
N ASP A 63 -13.48 -12.11 12.51
CA ASP A 63 -14.84 -11.67 12.79
C ASP A 63 -15.48 -10.94 11.60
N HIS A 64 -14.93 -11.08 10.40
CA HIS A 64 -15.36 -10.43 9.16
C HIS A 64 -15.46 -8.89 9.28
N ALA A 65 -14.65 -8.30 10.16
CA ALA A 65 -14.51 -6.85 10.26
C ALA A 65 -13.18 -6.38 9.70
N ILE A 66 -13.16 -5.17 9.21
CA ILE A 66 -11.95 -4.48 8.76
C ILE A 66 -11.33 -3.74 9.95
N TYR A 67 -10.03 -3.91 10.10
CA TYR A 67 -9.21 -3.15 11.02
C TYR A 67 -8.26 -2.27 10.23
N GLY A 68 -8.14 -1.02 10.63
CA GLY A 68 -7.28 -0.06 9.94
C GLY A 68 -6.82 1.06 10.85
N MET A 69 -5.99 1.90 10.29
CA MET A 69 -5.44 3.07 10.97
C MET A 69 -5.66 4.31 10.11
N THR A 70 -5.68 5.46 10.77
CA THR A 70 -5.67 6.75 10.10
C THR A 70 -4.40 7.50 10.48
N LEU A 71 -3.80 8.20 9.53
CA LEU A 71 -2.59 8.98 9.76
C LEU A 71 -2.88 10.13 10.71
N ASP A 72 -3.99 10.83 10.48
CA ASP A 72 -4.42 12.01 11.18
C ASP A 72 -5.74 11.79 11.93
N GLY A 73 -6.19 12.82 12.62
CA GLY A 73 -7.44 12.82 13.39
C GLY A 73 -7.29 12.17 14.76
N GLY A 74 -8.40 11.66 15.29
CA GLY A 74 -8.53 11.42 16.73
C GLY A 74 -8.71 12.76 17.45
N SER A 75 -8.80 12.71 18.78
CA SER A 75 -8.93 13.92 19.61
C SER A 75 -7.68 14.80 19.59
N ASN A 76 -6.54 14.25 19.19
CA ASN A 76 -5.23 14.91 19.27
C ASN A 76 -4.62 15.23 17.89
N GLY A 77 -5.26 14.84 16.78
CA GLY A 77 -4.71 14.96 15.45
C GLY A 77 -3.54 14.00 15.14
N THR A 78 -3.42 12.91 15.88
CA THR A 78 -2.24 12.02 15.88
C THR A 78 -2.52 10.63 15.31
N GLY A 79 -3.73 10.44 14.80
CA GLY A 79 -4.21 9.18 14.24
C GLY A 79 -5.00 8.31 15.21
N VAL A 80 -5.68 7.32 14.65
CA VAL A 80 -6.47 6.35 15.38
C VAL A 80 -6.29 4.93 14.83
N ILE A 81 -6.71 3.94 15.63
CA ILE A 81 -6.95 2.57 15.18
C ILE A 81 -8.45 2.33 15.24
N TYR A 82 -9.02 1.78 14.19
CA TYR A 82 -10.45 1.53 14.07
C TYR A 82 -10.78 0.09 13.66
N ARG A 83 -12.01 -0.30 13.96
CA ARG A 83 -12.70 -1.49 13.47
C ARG A 83 -13.95 -1.06 12.70
N PHE A 84 -14.15 -1.62 11.50
CA PHE A 84 -15.35 -1.43 10.71
C PHE A 84 -15.99 -2.79 10.40
N ASP A 85 -17.20 -2.98 10.84
CA ASP A 85 -17.97 -4.20 10.66
C ASP A 85 -18.61 -4.21 9.26
N LEU A 86 -18.30 -5.23 8.45
CA LEU A 86 -18.74 -5.29 7.05
C LEU A 86 -20.23 -5.60 6.90
N GLU A 87 -20.83 -6.26 7.89
CA GLU A 87 -22.26 -6.63 7.86
C GLU A 87 -23.15 -5.48 8.38
N SER A 88 -22.84 -5.00 9.57
CA SER A 88 -23.64 -3.93 10.22
C SER A 88 -23.25 -2.52 9.78
N HIS A 89 -22.15 -2.35 9.08
CA HIS A 89 -21.53 -1.07 8.73
C HIS A 89 -21.21 -0.20 9.95
N GLN A 90 -21.00 -0.82 11.11
CA GLN A 90 -20.67 -0.12 12.33
C GLN A 90 -19.17 0.19 12.39
N TYR A 91 -18.87 1.47 12.57
CA TYR A 91 -17.52 1.95 12.86
C TYR A 91 -17.29 1.98 14.38
N THR A 92 -16.16 1.43 14.84
CA THR A 92 -15.75 1.43 16.25
C THR A 92 -14.34 1.97 16.37
N LEU A 93 -14.15 2.98 17.19
CA LEU A 93 -12.83 3.49 17.57
C LEU A 93 -12.20 2.54 18.58
N LEU A 94 -11.03 2.00 18.31
CA LEU A 94 -10.32 1.09 19.20
C LEU A 94 -9.24 1.81 20.02
N HIS A 95 -8.49 2.75 19.39
CA HIS A 95 -7.43 3.50 20.06
C HIS A 95 -7.29 4.88 19.44
N THR A 96 -6.98 5.88 20.25
CA THR A 96 -6.58 7.22 19.81
C THR A 96 -5.19 7.49 20.33
N PHE A 97 -4.26 7.79 19.44
CA PHE A 97 -2.89 8.09 19.83
C PHE A 97 -2.79 9.39 20.64
N GLY A 98 -1.89 9.39 21.61
CA GLY A 98 -1.71 10.51 22.54
C GLY A 98 -1.16 11.76 21.85
N ALA A 99 -1.48 12.94 22.42
CA ALA A 99 -0.90 14.19 21.97
C ALA A 99 0.62 14.20 22.18
N LEU A 100 1.34 14.86 21.24
CA LEU A 100 2.76 15.11 21.40
C LEU A 100 3.02 16.25 22.40
N ASP A 101 4.08 16.10 23.19
CA ASP A 101 4.64 17.22 23.98
C ASP A 101 5.40 18.20 23.07
N SER A 102 5.93 19.26 23.66
CA SER A 102 6.72 20.28 22.92
C SER A 102 8.02 19.76 22.29
N ASN A 103 8.44 18.54 22.62
CA ASN A 103 9.62 17.86 22.10
C ASN A 103 9.27 16.78 21.08
N GLY A 104 8.01 16.67 20.66
CA GLY A 104 7.54 15.65 19.72
C GLY A 104 7.42 14.25 20.32
N LYS A 105 7.18 14.13 21.61
CA LYS A 105 7.15 12.86 22.36
C LYS A 105 5.79 12.61 22.99
N ASN A 106 5.46 11.34 23.12
CA ASN A 106 4.29 10.83 23.87
C ASN A 106 4.57 9.41 24.37
N SER A 107 3.55 8.70 24.85
CA SER A 107 3.73 7.33 25.34
C SER A 107 3.56 6.24 24.29
N ASP A 108 2.83 6.49 23.20
CA ASP A 108 2.28 5.46 22.31
C ASP A 108 2.64 5.64 20.83
N GLY A 109 3.21 6.78 20.45
CA GLY A 109 3.57 7.08 19.07
C GLY A 109 2.54 7.94 18.35
N VAL A 110 2.83 8.32 17.11
CA VAL A 110 1.95 9.08 16.21
C VAL A 110 2.21 8.70 14.76
N PHE A 111 1.29 9.08 13.88
CA PHE A 111 1.34 8.76 12.45
C PHE A 111 1.49 7.25 12.20
N PRO A 112 0.47 6.45 12.55
CA PRO A 112 0.47 5.01 12.33
C PRO A 112 0.20 4.71 10.85
N GLY A 113 1.16 5.05 9.97
CA GLY A 113 1.05 4.91 8.49
C GLY A 113 1.44 3.54 7.95
N ALA A 114 1.72 2.56 8.81
CA ALA A 114 2.00 1.19 8.40
C ALA A 114 0.72 0.35 8.40
N ALA A 115 0.69 -0.76 7.65
CA ALA A 115 -0.43 -1.69 7.76
C ALA A 115 -0.43 -2.41 9.11
N LEU A 116 -1.61 -2.63 9.70
CA LEU A 116 -1.76 -3.63 10.76
C LEU A 116 -1.47 -5.02 10.20
N THR A 117 -0.83 -5.86 11.00
CA THR A 117 -0.64 -7.27 10.67
C THR A 117 -1.34 -8.14 11.69
N ARG A 118 -2.23 -9.03 11.23
CA ARG A 118 -2.95 -9.94 12.10
C ARG A 118 -2.04 -11.08 12.57
N GLY A 119 -1.99 -11.26 13.88
CA GLY A 119 -1.33 -12.38 14.53
C GLY A 119 -2.29 -13.43 15.05
N PRO A 120 -1.80 -14.38 15.85
CA PRO A 120 -2.63 -15.38 16.51
C PRO A 120 -3.68 -14.76 17.43
N GLY A 121 -4.88 -15.33 17.48
CA GLY A 121 -5.95 -14.92 18.40
C GLY A 121 -6.57 -13.55 18.12
N ASP A 122 -6.44 -13.03 16.86
CA ASP A 122 -6.87 -11.69 16.47
C ASP A 122 -6.25 -10.58 17.33
N VAL A 123 -4.98 -10.76 17.65
CA VAL A 123 -4.09 -9.68 18.05
C VAL A 123 -3.53 -9.06 16.78
N PHE A 124 -3.55 -7.74 16.69
CA PHE A 124 -3.01 -7.00 15.59
C PHE A 124 -1.73 -6.29 16.03
N TYR A 125 -0.72 -6.33 15.19
CA TYR A 125 0.57 -5.65 15.39
C TYR A 125 0.67 -4.48 14.45
N GLY A 126 1.21 -3.37 14.95
CA GLY A 126 1.38 -2.16 14.15
C GLY A 126 2.58 -1.35 14.62
N MET A 127 2.85 -0.29 13.86
CA MET A 127 3.94 0.64 14.13
C MET A 127 3.44 2.07 14.03
N ALA A 128 3.97 2.95 14.86
CA ALA A 128 3.81 4.38 14.75
C ALA A 128 5.16 4.99 14.36
N GLN A 129 5.16 5.82 13.32
CA GLN A 129 6.38 6.30 12.69
C GLN A 129 7.19 7.26 13.57
N PHE A 130 6.50 8.10 14.34
CA PHE A 130 7.09 9.10 15.22
C PHE A 130 6.48 9.03 16.62
N GLY A 131 6.83 9.97 17.49
CA GLY A 131 6.38 9.94 18.88
C GLY A 131 7.05 8.80 19.67
N GLY A 132 6.36 8.29 20.68
CA GLY A 132 6.98 7.43 21.69
C GLY A 132 7.83 8.25 22.65
N GLN A 133 8.44 7.62 23.66
CA GLN A 133 9.22 8.29 24.70
C GLN A 133 10.43 9.09 24.17
N ASN A 134 10.91 8.73 22.98
CA ASN A 134 12.12 9.34 22.38
C ASN A 134 11.84 10.10 21.07
N GLY A 135 10.58 10.11 20.57
CA GLY A 135 10.21 10.78 19.33
C GLY A 135 10.44 9.95 18.05
N ASN A 136 10.98 8.74 18.15
CA ASN A 136 11.48 7.95 17.02
C ASN A 136 10.58 6.78 16.59
N GLY A 137 9.37 6.74 17.16
CA GLY A 137 8.36 5.74 16.84
C GLY A 137 8.28 4.60 17.84
N THR A 138 7.29 3.75 17.63
CA THR A 138 6.97 2.61 18.49
C THR A 138 6.52 1.41 17.67
N ILE A 139 6.65 0.22 18.25
CA ILE A 139 5.99 -1.02 17.82
C ILE A 139 4.95 -1.36 18.88
N PHE A 140 3.74 -1.65 18.49
CA PHE A 140 2.63 -1.93 19.39
C PHE A 140 1.83 -3.16 18.98
N LYS A 141 1.00 -3.63 19.91
CA LYS A 141 -0.06 -4.59 19.63
C LYS A 141 -1.39 -4.07 20.16
N ILE A 142 -2.47 -4.49 19.52
CA ILE A 142 -3.84 -4.19 19.93
C ILE A 142 -4.71 -5.42 19.74
N THR A 143 -5.58 -5.69 20.71
CA THR A 143 -6.58 -6.77 20.59
C THR A 143 -7.82 -6.26 19.86
N ARG A 144 -8.67 -7.20 19.43
CA ARG A 144 -10.00 -6.89 18.87
C ARG A 144 -10.88 -6.06 19.80
N SER A 145 -10.70 -6.18 21.11
CA SER A 145 -11.40 -5.38 22.13
C SER A 145 -10.82 -4.01 22.40
N GLY A 146 -9.70 -3.64 21.75
CA GLY A 146 -9.05 -2.35 21.94
C GLY A 146 -7.99 -2.32 23.04
N GLU A 147 -7.61 -3.47 23.63
CA GLU A 147 -6.48 -3.51 24.56
C GLU A 147 -5.17 -3.24 23.83
N PHE A 148 -4.60 -2.07 24.07
CA PHE A 148 -3.39 -1.57 23.43
C PHE A 148 -2.17 -1.72 24.34
N SER A 149 -1.03 -2.12 23.78
CA SER A 149 0.25 -2.15 24.51
C SER A 149 1.45 -1.95 23.60
N ILE A 150 2.48 -1.25 24.10
CA ILE A 150 3.75 -1.04 23.43
C ILE A 150 4.62 -2.28 23.60
N LEU A 151 5.22 -2.72 22.50
CA LEU A 151 6.19 -3.80 22.44
C LEU A 151 7.62 -3.28 22.44
N HIS A 152 7.88 -2.17 21.72
CA HIS A 152 9.16 -1.51 21.65
C HIS A 152 9.01 0.00 21.44
N THR A 153 9.88 0.78 22.05
CA THR A 153 10.03 2.22 21.82
C THR A 153 11.45 2.48 21.37
N PHE A 154 11.61 2.98 20.16
CA PHE A 154 12.92 3.23 19.57
C PHE A 154 13.72 4.26 20.36
N SER A 155 15.02 4.04 20.51
CA SER A 155 15.91 4.89 21.32
C SER A 155 16.15 6.26 20.68
N ALA A 156 16.62 7.21 21.49
CA ALA A 156 16.93 8.53 21.02
C ALA A 156 18.07 8.53 19.99
N LEU A 157 17.93 9.33 18.95
CA LEU A 157 18.98 9.58 17.96
C LEU A 157 20.08 10.47 18.55
N ASP A 158 21.33 10.21 18.18
CA ASP A 158 22.47 11.10 18.45
C ASP A 158 22.46 12.33 17.52
N ALA A 159 23.47 13.20 17.66
CA ALA A 159 23.62 14.39 16.84
C ALA A 159 23.83 14.11 15.33
N ASN A 160 24.15 12.85 14.97
CA ASN A 160 24.31 12.37 13.60
C ASN A 160 23.11 11.55 13.14
N ALA A 161 21.99 11.66 13.84
CA ALA A 161 20.76 10.90 13.60
C ALA A 161 20.94 9.38 13.62
N ARG A 162 21.79 8.85 14.53
CA ARG A 162 22.10 7.44 14.71
C ARG A 162 21.68 6.95 16.08
N ASN A 163 21.32 5.68 16.15
CA ASN A 163 21.11 4.92 17.38
C ASN A 163 21.36 3.43 17.08
N ALA A 164 21.27 2.57 18.08
CA ALA A 164 21.55 1.16 17.88
C ALA A 164 20.38 0.38 17.25
N ASP A 165 19.13 0.82 17.48
CA ASP A 165 17.91 0.06 17.22
C ASP A 165 17.04 0.58 16.08
N GLY A 166 17.47 1.67 15.41
CA GLY A 166 16.72 2.26 14.32
C GLY A 166 15.70 3.30 14.76
N ALA A 167 15.02 3.92 13.80
CA ALA A 167 13.98 4.92 14.02
C ALA A 167 13.05 5.02 12.80
N SER A 168 11.87 5.59 12.98
CA SER A 168 10.86 5.71 11.92
C SER A 168 10.50 4.35 11.31
N PRO A 169 9.93 3.43 12.12
CA PRO A 169 9.49 2.14 11.62
C PRO A 169 8.38 2.33 10.60
N LEU A 170 8.45 1.61 9.50
CA LEU A 170 7.52 1.75 8.37
C LEU A 170 7.13 0.40 7.79
N ARG A 171 6.04 0.42 7.02
CA ARG A 171 5.52 -0.67 6.19
C ARG A 171 4.83 -1.75 7.00
N THR A 172 5.27 -2.97 6.93
CA THR A 172 4.52 -4.12 7.42
C THR A 172 5.36 -4.91 8.41
N ILE A 173 4.75 -5.36 9.50
CA ILE A 173 5.33 -6.35 10.38
C ILE A 173 5.07 -7.73 9.78
N VAL A 174 6.10 -8.57 9.69
CA VAL A 174 5.95 -9.99 9.35
C VAL A 174 5.79 -10.77 10.65
N VAL A 175 4.67 -11.47 10.78
CA VAL A 175 4.38 -12.36 11.93
C VAL A 175 4.63 -13.79 11.50
N VAL A 176 5.54 -14.48 12.17
CA VAL A 176 5.84 -15.88 11.85
C VAL A 176 5.18 -16.85 12.84
N PRO A 177 5.00 -18.14 12.46
CA PRO A 177 4.24 -19.10 13.25
C PRO A 177 4.74 -19.33 14.70
N ASN A 178 6.05 -19.12 14.96
CA ASN A 178 6.64 -19.24 16.30
C ASN A 178 6.38 -18.03 17.19
N GLY A 179 5.67 -17.01 16.71
CA GLY A 179 5.33 -15.79 17.43
C GLY A 179 6.34 -14.66 17.31
N ASN A 180 7.45 -14.85 16.62
CA ASN A 180 8.39 -13.77 16.35
C ASN A 180 7.80 -12.75 15.36
N LEU A 181 8.16 -11.49 15.55
CA LEU A 181 7.79 -10.37 14.70
C LEU A 181 9.05 -9.84 14.03
N TYR A 182 8.94 -9.49 12.75
CA TYR A 182 10.05 -8.95 11.97
C TYR A 182 9.61 -7.68 11.24
N GLY A 183 10.52 -6.75 11.05
CA GLY A 183 10.26 -5.53 10.31
C GLY A 183 11.52 -4.71 10.07
N THR A 184 11.33 -3.50 9.57
CA THR A 184 12.42 -2.58 9.25
C THR A 184 12.17 -1.21 9.87
N THR A 185 13.23 -0.42 10.00
CA THR A 185 13.16 1.02 10.23
C THR A 185 13.80 1.75 9.07
N ARG A 186 13.25 2.90 8.71
CA ARG A 186 13.76 3.68 7.58
C ARG A 186 15.04 4.43 7.89
N ILE A 187 15.18 4.93 9.12
CA ILE A 187 16.31 5.77 9.56
C ILE A 187 16.86 5.25 10.90
N GLY A 188 17.84 5.93 11.47
CA GLY A 188 18.55 5.45 12.64
C GLY A 188 19.52 4.31 12.26
N GLY A 189 19.85 3.45 13.19
CA GLY A 189 20.94 2.49 13.03
C GLY A 189 22.30 3.14 13.28
N GLU A 190 23.37 2.36 13.17
CA GLU A 190 24.74 2.81 13.45
C GLU A 190 25.40 3.52 12.25
N ASN A 191 24.89 3.31 11.04
CA ASN A 191 25.41 3.85 9.79
C ASN A 191 24.64 5.11 9.36
N THR A 192 25.27 6.00 8.59
CA THR A 192 24.68 7.25 8.09
C THR A 192 24.50 7.17 6.58
N CYS A 193 23.26 7.27 6.11
CA CYS A 193 22.88 7.23 4.69
C CYS A 193 22.56 8.60 4.09
N GLY A 194 22.31 9.62 4.91
CA GLY A 194 21.94 10.95 4.46
C GLY A 194 23.08 11.95 4.51
N GLU A 195 22.96 13.00 3.70
CA GLU A 195 23.81 14.18 3.77
C GLU A 195 23.17 15.31 4.56
N LEU A 196 24.01 16.23 5.04
CA LEU A 196 23.54 17.52 5.57
C LEU A 196 22.66 18.24 4.52
N PRO A 197 21.54 18.88 4.90
CA PRO A 197 21.18 19.20 6.30
C PRO A 197 20.35 18.13 7.02
N PHE A 198 20.12 16.96 6.42
CA PHE A 198 19.31 15.86 7.00
C PHE A 198 20.14 14.57 7.13
N PRO A 199 21.10 14.52 8.08
CA PRO A 199 21.80 13.26 8.34
C PRO A 199 20.76 12.24 8.83
N ASN A 200 20.53 11.19 8.05
CA ASN A 200 19.64 10.11 8.40
C ASN A 200 20.45 8.81 8.48
N GLY A 201 20.21 8.01 9.49
CA GLY A 201 20.73 6.65 9.53
C GLY A 201 20.13 5.82 8.39
N CYS A 202 20.77 4.68 8.09
CA CYS A 202 20.33 3.80 7.00
C CYS A 202 19.16 2.87 7.39
N GLY A 203 18.78 2.88 8.68
CA GLY A 203 17.79 1.97 9.23
C GLY A 203 18.33 0.61 9.57
N VAL A 204 17.46 -0.22 10.10
CA VAL A 204 17.78 -1.60 10.51
C VAL A 204 16.68 -2.57 10.09
N ALA A 205 17.05 -3.85 9.92
CA ALA A 205 16.10 -4.95 10.03
C ALA A 205 16.12 -5.46 11.47
N TRP A 206 14.93 -5.72 12.02
CA TRP A 206 14.76 -6.09 13.41
C TRP A 206 13.84 -7.30 13.61
N MET A 207 13.95 -7.92 14.79
CA MET A 207 13.06 -8.97 15.27
C MET A 207 12.65 -8.68 16.71
N ILE A 208 11.39 -8.97 17.05
CA ILE A 208 10.94 -9.17 18.44
C ILE A 208 10.66 -10.66 18.58
N ASP A 209 11.35 -11.32 19.49
CA ASP A 209 11.16 -12.75 19.74
C ASP A 209 9.86 -13.04 20.50
N GLY A 210 9.46 -14.33 20.56
CA GLY A 210 8.25 -14.75 21.27
C GLY A 210 8.25 -14.45 22.78
N GLY A 211 9.41 -14.09 23.34
CA GLY A 211 9.60 -13.62 24.73
C GLY A 211 9.43 -12.10 24.86
N GLY A 212 9.32 -11.36 23.75
CA GLY A 212 9.19 -9.91 23.72
C GLY A 212 10.52 -9.15 23.70
N THR A 213 11.65 -9.82 23.47
CA THR A 213 12.97 -9.19 23.38
C THR A 213 13.19 -8.65 21.96
N PHE A 214 13.63 -7.39 21.87
CA PHE A 214 13.98 -6.76 20.60
C PHE A 214 15.43 -7.08 20.21
N HIS A 215 15.65 -7.45 18.96
CA HIS A 215 16.94 -7.77 18.37
C HIS A 215 17.13 -7.02 17.06
N VAL A 216 18.31 -6.43 16.84
CA VAL A 216 18.72 -5.93 15.53
C VAL A 216 19.35 -7.07 14.76
N LEU A 217 18.85 -7.31 13.55
CA LEU A 217 19.30 -8.39 12.68
C LEU A 217 20.33 -7.90 11.67
N HIS A 218 20.11 -6.71 11.09
CA HIS A 218 21.01 -6.11 10.11
C HIS A 218 21.03 -4.60 10.26
N GLN A 219 22.22 -4.01 10.19
CA GLN A 219 22.46 -2.57 10.17
C GLN A 219 22.73 -2.16 8.72
N PHE A 220 21.75 -1.56 8.05
CA PHE A 220 21.94 -1.15 6.66
C PHE A 220 23.06 -0.13 6.52
N THR A 221 23.74 -0.17 5.38
CA THR A 221 24.92 0.66 5.06
C THR A 221 24.59 1.65 3.94
N PRO A 222 25.40 2.70 3.75
CA PRO A 222 25.25 3.60 2.59
C PRO A 222 25.29 2.89 1.23
N ALA A 223 25.97 1.74 1.15
CA ALA A 223 26.03 0.95 -0.10
C ALA A 223 24.75 0.14 -0.36
N GLU A 224 23.93 -0.10 0.66
CA GLU A 224 22.68 -0.86 0.59
C GLU A 224 21.45 0.05 0.53
N GLY A 225 21.58 1.29 1.00
CA GLY A 225 20.48 2.27 1.05
C GLY A 225 19.66 2.17 2.34
N HIS A 226 18.48 2.78 2.33
CA HIS A 226 17.54 2.75 3.46
C HIS A 226 16.67 1.51 3.40
N ALA A 227 16.60 0.77 4.50
CA ALA A 227 15.70 -0.38 4.62
C ALA A 227 14.24 0.02 4.32
N ALA A 228 13.55 -0.75 3.50
CA ALA A 228 12.17 -0.48 3.15
C ALA A 228 11.21 -1.58 3.62
N SER A 229 11.36 -2.82 3.17
CA SER A 229 10.35 -3.85 3.40
C SER A 229 10.94 -5.24 3.57
N LEU A 230 10.12 -6.17 4.12
CA LEU A 230 10.45 -7.59 4.28
C LEU A 230 9.27 -8.47 3.86
N LEU A 231 9.58 -9.57 3.20
CA LEU A 231 8.72 -10.71 2.93
C LEU A 231 9.41 -11.97 3.47
N LEU A 232 8.72 -12.80 4.24
CA LEU A 232 9.16 -14.17 4.50
C LEU A 232 8.72 -15.06 3.35
N ALA A 233 9.68 -15.64 2.63
CA ALA A 233 9.43 -16.53 1.49
C ALA A 233 9.28 -17.99 1.92
N GLN A 234 8.87 -18.84 0.99
CA GLN A 234 8.61 -20.27 1.23
C GLN A 234 9.89 -21.06 1.58
N ASP A 235 11.06 -20.57 1.17
CA ASP A 235 12.37 -21.14 1.53
C ASP A 235 12.81 -20.83 2.98
N GLY A 236 12.03 -19.99 3.68
CA GLY A 236 12.31 -19.56 5.05
C GLY A 236 13.28 -18.39 5.18
N LEU A 237 13.71 -17.79 4.07
CA LEU A 237 14.52 -16.57 4.05
C LEU A 237 13.62 -15.33 3.94
N PHE A 238 14.16 -14.20 4.36
CA PHE A 238 13.55 -12.91 4.14
C PHE A 238 14.06 -12.28 2.85
N TYR A 239 13.13 -11.75 2.06
CA TYR A 239 13.39 -10.96 0.87
C TYR A 239 12.85 -9.55 1.06
N GLY A 240 13.56 -8.56 0.57
CA GLY A 240 13.16 -7.18 0.77
C GLY A 240 13.73 -6.22 -0.24
N CYS A 241 13.28 -4.97 -0.13
CA CYS A 241 13.80 -3.85 -0.87
C CYS A 241 14.53 -2.89 0.08
N ALA A 242 15.57 -2.24 -0.43
CA ALA A 242 16.12 -1.03 0.17
C ALA A 242 16.29 0.04 -0.91
N VAL A 243 16.16 1.31 -0.51
CA VAL A 243 16.04 2.42 -1.46
C VAL A 243 17.04 3.53 -1.13
N TRP A 244 17.43 4.30 -2.15
CA TRP A 244 18.15 5.55 -1.97
C TRP A 244 17.20 6.71 -2.32
N PRO A 245 16.89 7.59 -1.36
CA PRO A 245 16.04 8.75 -1.63
C PRO A 245 16.76 9.86 -2.41
N ASN A 246 18.08 9.74 -2.58
CA ASN A 246 18.93 10.72 -3.26
C ASN A 246 19.59 10.08 -4.49
N THR A 247 19.77 10.87 -5.54
CA THR A 247 20.34 10.38 -6.81
C THR A 247 21.87 10.37 -6.87
N SER A 248 22.55 10.86 -5.83
CA SER A 248 24.03 10.89 -5.80
C SER A 248 24.60 10.90 -4.37
N LEU A 249 25.79 10.31 -4.25
CA LEU A 249 26.63 10.41 -3.05
C LEU A 249 27.25 11.82 -2.90
N PRO A 250 27.77 12.18 -1.70
CA PRO A 250 28.47 13.45 -1.43
C PRO A 250 29.57 13.78 -2.42
N ASN A 251 30.23 12.77 -2.95
CA ASN A 251 31.31 12.92 -3.93
C ASN A 251 30.81 13.05 -5.37
N GLY A 252 29.49 13.19 -5.59
CA GLY A 252 28.86 13.29 -6.90
C GLY A 252 28.77 11.98 -7.68
N GLN A 253 29.10 10.84 -7.05
CA GLN A 253 28.88 9.54 -7.67
C GLN A 253 27.38 9.24 -7.66
N PRO A 254 26.84 8.79 -8.80
CA PRO A 254 25.44 8.40 -8.89
C PRO A 254 25.13 7.21 -7.98
N LEU A 255 24.01 7.26 -7.29
CA LEU A 255 23.48 6.14 -6.53
C LEU A 255 22.54 5.32 -7.40
N PRO A 256 22.50 3.99 -7.23
CA PRO A 256 21.45 3.14 -7.78
C PRO A 256 20.07 3.59 -7.28
N SER A 257 19.01 3.11 -7.91
CA SER A 257 17.63 3.49 -7.55
C SER A 257 17.00 2.59 -6.47
N GLY A 258 17.74 1.61 -5.98
CA GLY A 258 17.35 0.65 -4.97
C GLY A 258 17.98 -0.71 -5.18
N ILE A 259 17.78 -1.61 -4.21
CA ILE A 259 18.21 -3.02 -4.29
C ILE A 259 17.07 -3.96 -3.93
N LEU A 260 17.16 -5.19 -4.47
CA LEU A 260 16.53 -6.36 -3.89
C LEU A 260 17.58 -7.12 -3.08
N TYR A 261 17.20 -7.58 -1.90
CA TYR A 261 18.11 -8.33 -1.03
C TYR A 261 17.41 -9.53 -0.39
N ARG A 262 18.21 -10.46 0.11
CA ARG A 262 17.72 -11.52 1.01
C ARG A 262 18.59 -11.61 2.26
N MET A 263 18.04 -12.19 3.33
CA MET A 263 18.74 -12.50 4.57
C MET A 263 18.08 -13.67 5.31
N GLY A 264 18.84 -14.34 6.16
CA GLY A 264 18.30 -15.37 7.06
C GLY A 264 17.51 -14.77 8.23
N PRO A 265 16.71 -15.62 8.93
CA PRO A 265 15.87 -15.17 10.06
C PRO A 265 16.64 -14.64 11.27
N SER A 266 17.92 -14.92 11.37
CA SER A 266 18.84 -14.38 12.40
C SER A 266 19.66 -13.18 11.92
N GLY A 267 19.38 -12.68 10.71
CA GLY A 267 20.14 -11.59 10.09
C GLY A 267 21.42 -12.06 9.38
N ASP A 268 21.67 -13.35 9.40
CA ASP A 268 22.80 -13.97 8.70
C ASP A 268 22.54 -14.02 7.18
N HIS A 269 23.62 -14.26 6.42
CA HIS A 269 23.53 -14.44 4.97
C HIS A 269 22.86 -13.29 4.22
N PHE A 270 23.10 -12.02 4.67
CA PHE A 270 22.63 -10.86 3.92
C PHE A 270 23.31 -10.82 2.54
N GLU A 271 22.50 -10.73 1.49
CA GLU A 271 22.97 -10.76 0.12
C GLU A 271 22.13 -9.79 -0.74
N VAL A 272 22.80 -8.95 -1.52
CA VAL A 272 22.18 -8.14 -2.56
C VAL A 272 21.96 -9.01 -3.78
N LEU A 273 20.70 -9.15 -4.19
CA LEU A 273 20.28 -9.99 -5.32
C LEU A 273 20.22 -9.21 -6.62
N TYR A 274 19.75 -7.97 -6.57
CA TYR A 274 19.58 -7.12 -7.73
C TYR A 274 19.80 -5.65 -7.37
N ILE A 275 20.34 -4.88 -8.31
CA ILE A 275 20.55 -3.43 -8.14
C ILE A 275 19.79 -2.73 -9.28
N PHE A 276 18.75 -1.96 -8.94
CA PHE A 276 18.00 -1.17 -9.90
C PHE A 276 18.88 -0.10 -10.55
N THR A 277 18.73 0.09 -11.85
CA THR A 277 19.52 1.06 -12.59
C THR A 277 19.22 2.48 -12.13
N GLN A 278 20.21 3.34 -12.25
CA GLN A 278 20.05 4.75 -11.89
C GLN A 278 19.04 5.44 -12.81
N THR A 279 18.19 6.29 -12.23
CA THR A 279 17.34 7.18 -13.01
C THR A 279 18.14 8.34 -13.65
N ASN A 280 17.70 8.77 -14.81
CA ASN A 280 18.20 9.98 -15.46
C ASN A 280 17.63 11.26 -14.78
N SER A 281 17.96 12.43 -15.29
CA SER A 281 17.47 13.72 -14.76
C SER A 281 15.96 13.93 -14.87
N SER A 282 15.26 13.13 -15.68
CA SER A 282 13.79 13.10 -15.81
C SER A 282 13.15 12.08 -14.87
N GLY A 283 13.94 11.33 -14.08
CA GLY A 283 13.45 10.27 -13.22
C GLY A 283 13.19 8.94 -13.92
N GLU A 284 13.68 8.76 -15.15
CA GLU A 284 13.46 7.60 -16.00
C GLU A 284 14.62 6.63 -15.94
N ASN A 285 14.34 5.33 -16.02
CA ASN A 285 15.28 4.22 -16.23
C ASN A 285 14.52 3.04 -16.87
N VAL A 286 15.15 1.86 -16.97
CA VAL A 286 14.55 0.71 -17.67
C VAL A 286 13.88 -0.30 -16.76
N ASP A 287 14.09 -0.23 -15.45
CA ASP A 287 13.75 -1.31 -14.51
C ASP A 287 13.02 -0.83 -13.24
N GLY A 288 12.80 0.49 -13.12
CA GLY A 288 12.09 1.08 -11.99
C GLY A 288 13.01 1.62 -10.90
N ALA A 289 12.42 2.39 -9.99
CA ALA A 289 13.11 3.05 -8.88
C ALA A 289 12.19 3.12 -7.66
N GLU A 290 12.79 3.08 -6.47
CA GLU A 290 12.06 3.19 -5.20
C GLU A 290 11.06 2.04 -4.97
N CYS A 291 11.57 0.79 -4.88
CA CYS A 291 10.83 -0.36 -4.38
C CYS A 291 10.65 -0.25 -2.86
N TYR A 292 9.48 0.20 -2.41
CA TYR A 292 9.21 0.41 -0.98
C TYR A 292 8.46 -0.73 -0.31
N GLU A 293 7.55 -1.38 -1.03
CA GLU A 293 6.61 -2.34 -0.44
C GLU A 293 7.15 -3.77 -0.49
N PRO A 294 6.65 -4.66 0.39
CA PRO A 294 7.02 -6.06 0.34
C PRO A 294 6.72 -6.70 -1.00
N LEU A 295 7.65 -7.51 -1.47
CA LEU A 295 7.43 -8.38 -2.62
C LEU A 295 6.30 -9.38 -2.37
N VAL A 296 5.78 -9.99 -3.43
CA VAL A 296 4.86 -11.12 -3.40
C VAL A 296 5.55 -12.32 -4.04
N GLU A 297 5.66 -13.43 -3.32
CA GLU A 297 6.12 -14.70 -3.87
C GLU A 297 4.91 -15.47 -4.41
N ALA A 298 4.76 -15.54 -5.73
CA ALA A 298 3.66 -16.25 -6.36
C ALA A 298 3.95 -17.74 -6.60
N LYS A 299 5.22 -18.07 -6.79
CA LYS A 299 5.75 -19.44 -6.91
C LYS A 299 7.11 -19.47 -6.23
N PRO A 300 7.60 -20.63 -5.79
CA PRO A 300 8.97 -20.73 -5.27
C PRO A 300 9.96 -20.03 -6.21
N ASP A 301 10.80 -19.18 -5.63
CA ASP A 301 11.86 -18.44 -6.34
C ASP A 301 11.38 -17.38 -7.36
N VAL A 302 10.07 -17.06 -7.42
CA VAL A 302 9.51 -16.04 -8.32
C VAL A 302 8.75 -14.99 -7.52
N PHE A 303 9.26 -13.77 -7.59
CA PHE A 303 8.77 -12.63 -6.82
C PHE A 303 8.22 -11.55 -7.76
N TYR A 304 7.20 -10.84 -7.30
CA TYR A 304 6.63 -9.69 -7.98
C TYR A 304 6.67 -8.49 -7.05
N GLY A 305 6.87 -7.32 -7.62
CA GLY A 305 6.92 -6.06 -6.88
C GLY A 305 6.53 -4.87 -7.72
N THR A 306 6.47 -3.73 -7.07
CA THR A 306 6.23 -2.43 -7.68
C THR A 306 7.38 -1.49 -7.37
N THR A 307 7.67 -0.58 -8.28
CA THR A 307 8.52 0.57 -8.00
C THR A 307 7.72 1.84 -8.15
N ARG A 308 7.86 2.76 -7.21
CA ARG A 308 7.10 4.01 -7.20
C ARG A 308 7.47 4.93 -8.36
N LEU A 309 8.74 4.94 -8.73
CA LEU A 309 9.33 5.80 -9.77
C LEU A 309 10.10 4.94 -10.77
N GLY A 310 10.75 5.59 -11.72
CA GLY A 310 11.49 4.90 -12.78
C GLY A 310 10.57 4.34 -13.86
N GLY A 311 11.07 3.39 -14.65
CA GLY A 311 10.48 3.01 -15.92
C GLY A 311 10.76 4.08 -16.99
N VAL A 312 10.40 3.82 -18.23
CA VAL A 312 10.69 4.75 -19.35
C VAL A 312 9.90 6.07 -19.27
N ASN A 313 8.89 6.14 -18.43
CA ASN A 313 8.07 7.34 -18.23
C ASN A 313 8.25 7.98 -16.83
N GLY A 314 9.10 7.43 -15.96
CA GLY A 314 9.34 7.92 -14.62
C GLY A 314 8.20 7.68 -13.61
N ASN A 315 7.12 6.99 -14.01
CA ASN A 315 5.89 6.82 -13.24
C ASN A 315 5.80 5.48 -12.48
N GLY A 316 6.89 4.72 -12.47
CA GLY A 316 6.98 3.42 -11.83
C GLY A 316 6.65 2.25 -12.74
N VAL A 317 6.90 1.05 -12.24
CA VAL A 317 6.67 -0.21 -12.94
C VAL A 317 6.09 -1.29 -12.02
N VAL A 318 5.47 -2.31 -12.63
CA VAL A 318 5.27 -3.61 -12.02
C VAL A 318 6.32 -4.55 -12.61
N PHE A 319 7.05 -5.27 -11.77
CA PHE A 319 8.13 -6.15 -12.20
C PHE A 319 8.00 -7.57 -11.64
N ARG A 320 8.65 -8.51 -12.33
CA ARG A 320 8.92 -9.87 -11.86
C ARG A 320 10.42 -10.06 -11.66
N PHE A 321 10.81 -10.70 -10.58
CA PHE A 321 12.18 -11.11 -10.28
C PHE A 321 12.21 -12.63 -10.05
N SER A 322 13.24 -13.31 -10.55
CA SER A 322 13.39 -14.76 -10.37
C SER A 322 14.82 -15.11 -9.95
N LEU A 323 14.97 -15.98 -8.95
CA LEU A 323 16.28 -16.48 -8.54
C LEU A 323 16.98 -17.32 -9.62
N SER A 324 16.22 -17.84 -10.59
CA SER A 324 16.81 -18.53 -11.77
C SER A 324 17.45 -17.59 -12.78
N ASN A 325 17.15 -16.27 -12.71
CA ASN A 325 17.74 -15.23 -13.54
C ASN A 325 17.94 -13.96 -12.67
N PRO A 326 18.89 -13.97 -11.72
CA PRO A 326 19.04 -12.88 -10.76
C PRO A 326 19.63 -11.60 -11.35
N ASP A 327 20.20 -11.65 -12.55
CA ASP A 327 20.85 -10.51 -13.19
C ASP A 327 19.85 -9.54 -13.85
N ALA A 328 18.55 -9.84 -13.83
CA ALA A 328 17.52 -9.02 -14.45
C ALA A 328 16.19 -9.06 -13.70
N VAL A 329 15.43 -7.97 -13.78
CA VAL A 329 14.00 -7.95 -13.53
C VAL A 329 13.25 -7.88 -14.86
N ASP A 330 12.14 -8.60 -14.96
CA ASP A 330 11.24 -8.51 -16.11
C ASP A 330 10.19 -7.44 -15.78
N VAL A 331 10.16 -6.35 -16.53
CA VAL A 331 9.12 -5.33 -16.42
C VAL A 331 7.85 -5.85 -17.09
N LEU A 332 6.79 -6.03 -16.30
CA LEU A 332 5.50 -6.54 -16.76
C LEU A 332 4.58 -5.40 -17.22
N HIS A 333 4.65 -4.26 -16.54
CA HIS A 333 3.90 -3.06 -16.89
C HIS A 333 4.69 -1.81 -16.57
N GLU A 334 4.71 -0.87 -17.49
CA GLU A 334 5.27 0.48 -17.33
C GLU A 334 4.13 1.48 -17.30
N PHE A 335 3.97 2.18 -16.19
CA PHE A 335 2.94 3.20 -16.09
C PHE A 335 3.21 4.35 -17.08
N SER A 336 2.19 4.71 -17.85
CA SER A 336 2.33 5.68 -18.93
C SER A 336 2.59 7.10 -18.43
N ALA A 337 3.19 7.92 -19.30
CA ALA A 337 3.45 9.33 -19.01
C ALA A 337 2.14 10.06 -18.68
N THR A 338 2.19 10.94 -17.69
CA THR A 338 1.05 11.79 -17.32
C THR A 338 1.08 13.12 -18.08
N THR A 339 -0.11 13.62 -18.41
CA THR A 339 -0.31 14.99 -18.91
C THR A 339 -1.20 15.73 -17.92
N ASN A 340 -0.71 16.78 -17.31
CA ASN A 340 -1.37 17.50 -16.20
C ASN A 340 -1.73 16.58 -15.01
N GLY A 341 -0.96 15.53 -14.78
CA GLY A 341 -1.20 14.54 -13.73
C GLY A 341 -2.18 13.41 -14.10
N GLU A 342 -2.70 13.39 -15.33
CA GLU A 342 -3.67 12.41 -15.83
C GLU A 342 -3.05 11.47 -16.86
N ASN A 343 -3.51 10.22 -16.87
CA ASN A 343 -3.25 9.19 -17.87
C ASN A 343 -4.38 8.13 -17.80
N LEU A 344 -4.22 6.97 -18.40
CA LEU A 344 -5.28 5.95 -18.40
C LEU A 344 -5.03 4.83 -17.38
N ASP A 345 -3.79 4.58 -17.00
CA ASP A 345 -3.36 3.40 -16.26
C ASP A 345 -2.85 3.68 -14.85
N GLY A 346 -2.82 4.95 -14.43
CA GLY A 346 -2.30 5.36 -13.14
C GLY A 346 -0.83 5.75 -13.18
N ALA A 347 -0.31 6.17 -12.03
CA ALA A 347 1.09 6.53 -11.83
C ALA A 347 1.49 6.33 -10.36
N ASN A 348 2.77 6.11 -10.13
CA ASN A 348 3.34 5.90 -8.80
C ASN A 348 2.68 4.75 -8.05
N PRO A 349 2.86 3.50 -8.46
CA PRO A 349 2.33 2.32 -7.78
C PRO A 349 3.11 2.10 -6.47
N TYR A 350 2.70 2.83 -5.45
CA TYR A 350 3.34 2.82 -4.14
C TYR A 350 2.88 1.64 -3.26
N ALA A 351 1.81 0.97 -3.68
CA ALA A 351 1.17 -0.07 -2.91
C ALA A 351 1.73 -1.47 -3.19
N ARG A 352 1.64 -2.34 -2.17
CA ARG A 352 1.96 -3.75 -2.30
C ARG A 352 1.00 -4.44 -3.27
N LEU A 353 1.52 -5.35 -4.09
CA LEU A 353 0.72 -6.35 -4.80
C LEU A 353 0.12 -7.36 -3.82
N ILE A 354 -1.10 -7.81 -4.07
CA ILE A 354 -1.71 -8.98 -3.42
C ILE A 354 -2.04 -10.01 -4.48
N LEU A 355 -1.94 -11.29 -4.12
CA LEU A 355 -2.14 -12.41 -5.03
C LEU A 355 -3.54 -13.00 -4.83
N GLY A 356 -4.30 -13.15 -5.91
CA GLY A 356 -5.52 -13.94 -5.97
C GLY A 356 -5.23 -15.42 -6.18
N ASP A 357 -6.24 -16.26 -5.96
CA ASP A 357 -6.10 -17.73 -6.06
C ASP A 357 -5.81 -18.21 -7.49
N ASP A 358 -6.20 -17.44 -8.50
CA ASP A 358 -5.94 -17.70 -9.93
C ASP A 358 -4.54 -17.22 -10.39
N GLY A 359 -3.78 -16.58 -9.50
CA GLY A 359 -2.47 -16.00 -9.79
C GLY A 359 -2.53 -14.55 -10.27
N THR A 360 -3.71 -13.97 -10.48
CA THR A 360 -3.87 -12.53 -10.77
C THR A 360 -3.43 -11.71 -9.57
N MET A 361 -2.71 -10.65 -9.81
CA MET A 361 -2.27 -9.73 -8.77
C MET A 361 -3.08 -8.44 -8.82
N TYR A 362 -3.34 -7.86 -7.65
CA TYR A 362 -4.12 -6.63 -7.49
C TYR A 362 -3.33 -5.60 -6.70
N SER A 363 -3.45 -4.33 -7.07
CA SER A 363 -2.86 -3.22 -6.33
C SER A 363 -3.49 -1.88 -6.69
N THR A 364 -2.87 -0.80 -6.26
CA THR A 364 -3.28 0.57 -6.57
C THR A 364 -2.09 1.38 -7.07
N ALA A 365 -2.38 2.39 -7.88
CA ALA A 365 -1.45 3.46 -8.19
C ALA A 365 -2.00 4.76 -7.61
N SER A 366 -1.16 5.49 -6.89
CA SER A 366 -1.57 6.63 -6.05
C SER A 366 -2.05 7.83 -6.85
N ASN A 367 -1.47 8.02 -8.03
CA ASN A 367 -1.69 9.15 -8.93
C ASN A 367 -2.10 8.67 -10.32
N GLY A 368 -2.25 9.60 -11.25
CA GLY A 368 -2.69 9.26 -12.60
C GLY A 368 -4.14 8.81 -12.65
N GLY A 369 -4.50 7.99 -13.64
CA GLY A 369 -5.89 7.75 -14.01
C GLY A 369 -6.49 8.96 -14.72
N THR A 370 -7.70 8.86 -15.20
CA THR A 370 -8.37 9.91 -16.01
C THR A 370 -8.66 11.21 -15.23
N ASN A 371 -8.44 11.22 -13.92
CA ASN A 371 -8.70 12.38 -13.05
C ASN A 371 -7.52 12.72 -12.14
N GLY A 372 -6.35 12.08 -12.32
CA GLY A 372 -5.17 12.34 -11.53
C GLY A 372 -5.21 11.81 -10.07
N ASN A 373 -6.26 11.08 -9.68
CA ASN A 373 -6.53 10.69 -8.29
C ASN A 373 -6.20 9.22 -7.98
N GLY A 374 -5.56 8.54 -8.93
CA GLY A 374 -5.16 7.14 -8.80
C GLY A 374 -6.16 6.14 -9.37
N VAL A 375 -5.73 4.89 -9.36
CA VAL A 375 -6.50 3.74 -9.87
C VAL A 375 -6.35 2.51 -8.97
N VAL A 376 -7.34 1.60 -9.06
CA VAL A 376 -7.20 0.19 -8.65
C VAL A 376 -6.99 -0.62 -9.91
N TYR A 377 -6.02 -1.54 -9.91
CA TYR A 377 -5.70 -2.35 -11.09
C TYR A 377 -5.48 -3.81 -10.76
N SER A 378 -5.59 -4.65 -11.79
CA SER A 378 -5.12 -6.03 -11.79
C SER A 378 -4.05 -6.24 -12.85
N ILE A 379 -3.18 -7.23 -12.61
CA ILE A 379 -2.18 -7.66 -13.56
C ILE A 379 -1.96 -9.17 -13.46
N SER A 380 -1.94 -9.86 -14.60
CA SER A 380 -1.63 -11.28 -14.65
C SER A 380 -0.11 -11.54 -14.54
N PRO A 381 0.32 -12.77 -14.23
CA PRO A 381 1.73 -13.15 -14.28
C PRO A 381 2.40 -12.95 -15.65
N ASP A 382 1.62 -12.89 -16.72
CA ASP A 382 2.07 -12.68 -18.09
C ASP A 382 2.08 -11.21 -18.52
N GLY A 383 1.62 -10.29 -17.63
CA GLY A 383 1.65 -8.84 -17.85
C GLY A 383 0.34 -8.27 -18.41
N ASP A 384 -0.75 -9.03 -18.49
CA ASP A 384 -2.06 -8.49 -18.88
C ASP A 384 -2.57 -7.54 -17.78
N PHE A 385 -2.56 -6.25 -18.08
CA PHE A 385 -2.89 -5.19 -17.15
C PHE A 385 -4.30 -4.63 -17.39
N HIS A 386 -5.08 -4.45 -16.31
CA HIS A 386 -6.43 -3.91 -16.38
C HIS A 386 -6.66 -2.91 -15.25
N VAL A 387 -7.21 -1.73 -15.61
CA VAL A 387 -7.74 -0.78 -14.63
C VAL A 387 -9.13 -1.25 -14.22
N LEU A 388 -9.31 -1.51 -12.94
CA LEU A 388 -10.57 -1.96 -12.34
C LEU A 388 -11.43 -0.78 -11.88
N HIS A 389 -10.78 0.28 -11.37
CA HIS A 389 -11.45 1.51 -10.95
C HIS A 389 -10.52 2.71 -11.13
N THR A 390 -11.10 3.83 -11.57
CA THR A 390 -10.43 5.13 -11.62
C THR A 390 -11.16 6.09 -10.69
N PHE A 391 -10.43 6.64 -9.73
CA PHE A 391 -11.02 7.56 -8.74
C PHE A 391 -11.49 8.86 -9.39
N SER A 392 -12.65 9.34 -8.95
CA SER A 392 -13.32 10.51 -9.54
C SER A 392 -12.58 11.81 -9.26
N ALA A 393 -12.79 12.80 -10.11
CA ALA A 393 -12.23 14.12 -9.94
C ALA A 393 -12.62 14.73 -8.59
N THR A 394 -11.68 15.38 -7.93
CA THR A 394 -11.89 16.09 -6.68
C THR A 394 -12.36 17.54 -6.95
N ASN A 395 -13.20 18.06 -6.07
CA ASN A 395 -13.54 19.49 -6.08
C ASN A 395 -12.26 20.30 -5.79
N PRO A 396 -11.88 21.24 -6.67
CA PRO A 396 -10.59 21.95 -6.55
C PRO A 396 -10.51 22.85 -5.31
N THR A 397 -11.64 23.25 -4.73
CA THR A 397 -11.67 24.11 -3.54
C THR A 397 -11.68 23.31 -2.24
N THR A 398 -12.44 22.20 -2.19
CA THR A 398 -12.68 21.46 -0.95
C THR A 398 -12.00 20.09 -0.92
N GLY A 399 -11.49 19.61 -2.06
CA GLY A 399 -10.97 18.25 -2.17
C GLY A 399 -12.03 17.15 -2.11
N ALA A 400 -13.33 17.50 -2.02
CA ALA A 400 -14.41 16.51 -1.95
C ALA A 400 -14.55 15.74 -3.27
N ASN A 401 -14.83 14.45 -3.18
CA ASN A 401 -15.32 13.65 -4.29
C ASN A 401 -16.21 12.51 -3.76
N ARG A 402 -16.65 11.62 -4.65
CA ARG A 402 -17.57 10.56 -4.24
C ARG A 402 -16.87 9.33 -3.65
N ASP A 403 -15.63 9.02 -4.01
CA ASP A 403 -14.99 7.72 -3.87
C ASP A 403 -13.60 7.74 -3.23
N GLY A 404 -13.00 8.90 -3.02
CA GLY A 404 -11.66 9.04 -2.45
C GLY A 404 -10.62 9.41 -3.50
N ALA A 405 -9.39 9.62 -3.06
CA ALA A 405 -8.22 9.95 -3.88
C ALA A 405 -6.95 9.53 -3.13
N VAL A 406 -5.87 9.28 -3.86
CA VAL A 406 -4.57 8.88 -3.33
C VAL A 406 -4.65 7.56 -2.55
N THR A 407 -4.29 6.49 -3.21
CA THR A 407 -4.42 5.11 -2.68
C THR A 407 -3.02 4.50 -2.50
N ASP A 408 -2.30 4.96 -1.47
CA ASP A 408 -0.88 4.65 -1.28
C ASP A 408 -0.61 3.21 -0.76
N PHE A 409 -1.57 2.58 -0.06
CA PHE A 409 -1.31 1.33 0.65
C PHE A 409 -2.02 0.10 0.07
N GLY A 410 -2.75 0.26 -1.02
CA GLY A 410 -3.32 -0.86 -1.76
C GLY A 410 -4.59 -1.45 -1.15
N VAL A 411 -4.85 -2.67 -1.54
CA VAL A 411 -6.08 -3.39 -1.23
C VAL A 411 -5.79 -4.70 -0.51
N ILE A 412 -6.81 -5.29 0.09
CA ILE A 412 -6.88 -6.70 0.47
C ILE A 412 -7.96 -7.39 -0.36
N LEU A 413 -7.85 -8.69 -0.55
CA LEU A 413 -8.89 -9.53 -1.13
C LEU A 413 -9.57 -10.29 0.01
N ASP A 414 -10.88 -10.24 0.09
CA ASP A 414 -11.65 -11.03 1.04
C ASP A 414 -12.11 -12.38 0.44
N SER A 415 -12.76 -13.23 1.25
CA SER A 415 -13.24 -14.55 0.83
C SER A 415 -14.39 -14.51 -0.18
N ASP A 416 -15.03 -13.36 -0.37
CA ASP A 416 -16.17 -13.16 -1.26
C ASP A 416 -15.76 -12.47 -2.57
N ASN A 417 -14.46 -12.45 -2.88
CA ASN A 417 -13.86 -11.81 -4.04
C ASN A 417 -14.07 -10.29 -4.11
N PHE A 418 -14.10 -9.62 -2.95
CA PHE A 418 -14.05 -8.17 -2.90
C PHE A 418 -12.64 -7.68 -2.62
N LEU A 419 -12.19 -6.72 -3.42
CA LEU A 419 -11.05 -5.88 -3.05
C LEU A 419 -11.52 -4.80 -2.08
N ILE A 420 -10.90 -4.71 -0.92
CA ILE A 420 -11.20 -3.67 0.07
C ILE A 420 -9.94 -2.82 0.26
N GLY A 421 -10.08 -1.51 0.12
CA GLY A 421 -8.96 -0.58 0.20
C GLY A 421 -9.32 0.74 0.85
N THR A 422 -8.30 1.55 1.06
CA THR A 422 -8.43 2.91 1.58
C THR A 422 -7.91 3.92 0.57
N ALA A 423 -8.55 5.07 0.52
CA ALA A 423 -8.08 6.26 -0.16
C ALA A 423 -7.80 7.33 0.90
N ALA A 424 -6.56 7.77 1.00
CA ALA A 424 -6.11 8.68 2.06
C ALA A 424 -6.82 10.03 2.01
N LEU A 425 -7.10 10.52 0.81
CA LEU A 425 -7.69 11.82 0.56
C LEU A 425 -9.05 11.69 -0.16
N GLY A 426 -9.63 12.82 -0.52
CA GLY A 426 -10.95 12.85 -1.18
C GLY A 426 -12.09 12.55 -0.20
N GLY A 427 -13.17 11.93 -0.70
CA GLY A 427 -14.33 11.63 0.11
C GLY A 427 -15.03 12.88 0.60
N ARG A 428 -15.01 13.13 1.91
CA ARG A 428 -15.52 14.38 2.51
C ARG A 428 -14.47 15.48 2.40
N GLY A 429 -14.86 16.59 1.80
CA GLY A 429 -13.98 17.73 1.61
C GLY A 429 -13.84 18.60 2.85
N SER A 430 -12.81 19.42 2.84
CA SER A 430 -12.47 20.43 3.83
C SER A 430 -12.42 21.83 3.20
N SER A 431 -12.67 22.87 3.97
CA SER A 431 -12.40 24.25 3.54
C SER A 431 -10.92 24.54 3.28
N ALA A 432 -10.02 23.69 3.75
CA ALA A 432 -8.58 23.79 3.56
C ALA A 432 -8.08 23.00 2.31
N GLY A 433 -8.98 22.43 1.49
CA GLY A 433 -8.66 21.77 0.22
C GLY A 433 -8.36 20.28 0.34
N LEU A 434 -7.84 19.68 -0.76
CA LEU A 434 -7.63 18.24 -0.89
C LEU A 434 -6.75 17.64 0.20
N GLY A 435 -5.62 18.27 0.50
CA GLY A 435 -4.67 17.77 1.51
C GLY A 435 -5.24 17.65 2.93
N ASN A 436 -6.40 18.27 3.19
CA ASN A 436 -7.12 18.18 4.45
C ASN A 436 -8.49 17.51 4.31
N SER A 437 -8.72 16.75 3.25
CA SER A 437 -9.93 15.96 3.06
C SER A 437 -9.90 14.69 3.91
N GLY A 438 -11.08 14.04 4.10
CA GLY A 438 -11.20 12.98 5.10
C GLY A 438 -10.69 11.60 4.64
N GLY A 439 -10.76 11.32 3.35
CA GLY A 439 -10.50 9.97 2.81
C GLY A 439 -11.69 9.03 2.86
N ALA A 440 -11.49 7.80 2.39
CA ALA A 440 -12.55 6.79 2.30
C ALA A 440 -12.03 5.36 2.50
N LEU A 441 -12.89 4.50 3.06
CA LEU A 441 -12.79 3.04 2.97
C LEU A 441 -13.75 2.58 1.88
N TYR A 442 -13.30 1.76 0.95
CA TYR A 442 -14.08 1.30 -0.20
C TYR A 442 -13.96 -0.21 -0.41
N ARG A 443 -14.87 -0.75 -1.20
CA ARG A 443 -14.78 -2.10 -1.74
C ARG A 443 -15.11 -2.11 -3.24
N LEU A 444 -14.54 -3.08 -3.94
CA LEU A 444 -14.70 -3.32 -5.36
C LEU A 444 -14.92 -4.82 -5.61
N VAL A 445 -15.90 -5.19 -6.41
CA VAL A 445 -16.13 -6.58 -6.83
C VAL A 445 -15.06 -6.99 -7.83
N VAL A 446 -14.47 -8.18 -7.65
CA VAL A 446 -13.64 -8.81 -8.66
C VAL A 446 -14.46 -9.93 -9.28
N GLU A 447 -14.83 -9.78 -10.55
CA GLU A 447 -15.47 -10.85 -11.30
C GLU A 447 -14.43 -11.96 -11.56
N GLU A 448 -14.80 -13.21 -11.27
CA GLU A 448 -14.04 -14.38 -11.75
C GLU A 448 -14.04 -14.36 -13.29
N ARG A 449 -12.86 -14.27 -13.88
CA ARG A 449 -12.67 -14.30 -15.34
C ARG A 449 -12.29 -15.68 -15.83
#